data_f452d5b7c444577b2191232f2addca4c
#
_entry.id   f452d5b7c444577b2191232f2addca4c
#
_cell.length_a   1.000
_cell.length_b   1.000
_cell.length_c   1.000
_cell.angle_alpha   90.00
_cell.angle_beta   90.00
_cell.angle_gamma   90.00
#
_symmetry.space_group_name_H-M   'P 1'
#
loop_
_entity.id
_entity.type
_entity.pdbx_description
1 polymer ?
#
loop_
_entity_poly.entity_id
_entity_poly.type
_entity_poly.pdbx_seq_one_letter_code
_entity_poly.pdbx_strand_id
1 'polypeptide(L)'
;MREHFFRRNSVKKIPFFVSLLAFVTCFSLSINTYADGLESVISDGHSHEDIKRGERFFKGLLPFERANASCVSCHNLKQVDTLNWNPSAMDIALKYVDKDFESFQSTVLNPVGVKMEASHTSFNISEEDLRTVKIYLDDLVHTGVPTPKPTYYNLILFLFLGLIITWAIVELIFIRKIKLKFIPLILLLGAFGWQVKMIVTDAIRLGRQENYAPDQPIKFSHKVHAGDNGIDCLYCHTTAEHSKSAGIPATNLCMNCHVLIREGTNSGKFEIAKVVDAAENGKPIEWKRIHNLPDHVYFNHAVHVGSGKLDCMQCHGPVEEMDIMEQHSDLSMGWCVNCHRDTEVDFGNNGYYEHYVQLHEDLKSGAIDSVKAADIGANDCMRCHY
;
A
#
# COMPACT_ATOMS: atom_id res chain seq x y z
N MET A 1 -9.17 85.11 -12.86
CA MET A 1 -7.83 84.91 -13.51
C MET A 1 -7.14 83.72 -12.80
N ARG A 2 -6.70 82.69 -13.56
CA ARG A 2 -5.99 81.44 -13.27
C ARG A 2 -6.86 80.24 -12.98
N GLU A 3 -7.18 79.52 -14.04
CA GLU A 3 -7.50 78.11 -14.09
C GLU A 3 -6.27 77.28 -13.76
N HIS A 4 -6.37 76.27 -12.90
CA HIS A 4 -5.37 75.23 -12.75
C HIS A 4 -5.89 73.91 -13.31
N PHE A 5 -5.31 73.57 -14.46
CA PHE A 5 -5.46 72.32 -15.20
C PHE A 5 -4.90 71.15 -14.36
N PHE A 6 -5.75 70.26 -13.85
CA PHE A 6 -5.34 68.97 -13.28
C PHE A 6 -5.26 67.93 -14.39
N ARG A 7 -4.09 67.63 -14.84
CA ARG A 7 -3.77 66.57 -15.80
C ARG A 7 -3.95 65.24 -15.10
N ARG A 8 -5.02 64.47 -15.40
CA ARG A 8 -5.24 63.07 -14.96
C ARG A 8 -4.28 62.16 -15.73
N ASN A 9 -3.23 61.66 -15.07
CA ASN A 9 -2.42 60.58 -15.58
C ASN A 9 -3.26 59.28 -15.54
N SER A 10 -3.64 58.77 -16.72
CA SER A 10 -4.24 57.47 -16.87
C SER A 10 -3.15 56.39 -16.71
N VAL A 11 -3.01 55.83 -15.52
CA VAL A 11 -2.26 54.62 -15.34
C VAL A 11 -3.04 53.53 -16.06
N LYS A 12 -2.50 53.00 -17.16
CA LYS A 12 -3.03 51.82 -17.86
C LYS A 12 -3.02 50.65 -16.89
N LYS A 13 -4.19 50.26 -16.40
CA LYS A 13 -4.39 49.04 -15.60
C LYS A 13 -4.08 47.86 -16.51
N ILE A 14 -2.88 47.30 -16.38
CA ILE A 14 -2.57 45.96 -16.89
C ILE A 14 -3.56 45.01 -16.20
N PRO A 15 -4.39 44.30 -16.94
CA PRO A 15 -5.39 43.44 -16.28
C PRO A 15 -4.64 42.37 -15.48
N PHE A 16 -4.98 42.29 -14.22
CA PHE A 16 -4.44 41.30 -13.23
C PHE A 16 -4.38 39.88 -13.79
N PHE A 17 -5.29 39.52 -14.69
CA PHE A 17 -5.32 38.25 -15.40
C PHE A 17 -4.09 37.98 -16.28
N VAL A 18 -3.48 39.01 -16.90
CA VAL A 18 -2.29 38.83 -17.74
C VAL A 18 -1.05 38.57 -16.89
N SER A 19 -0.94 39.19 -15.72
CA SER A 19 0.14 38.92 -14.76
C SER A 19 0.00 37.52 -14.13
N LEU A 20 -1.22 37.06 -13.83
CA LEU A 20 -1.45 35.74 -13.30
C LEU A 20 -1.17 34.61 -14.31
N LEU A 21 -1.55 34.85 -15.59
CA LEU A 21 -1.26 33.90 -16.68
C LEU A 21 0.25 33.80 -16.95
N ALA A 22 0.97 34.91 -16.91
CA ALA A 22 2.43 34.94 -17.05
C ALA A 22 3.14 34.23 -15.88
N PHE A 23 2.62 34.36 -14.67
CA PHE A 23 3.18 33.63 -13.51
C PHE A 23 2.96 32.12 -13.58
N VAL A 24 1.78 31.69 -14.02
CA VAL A 24 1.46 30.24 -14.19
C VAL A 24 2.26 29.65 -15.34
N THR A 25 2.47 30.37 -16.43
CA THR A 25 3.30 29.87 -17.56
C THR A 25 4.79 29.87 -17.24
N CYS A 26 5.32 30.83 -16.48
CA CYS A 26 6.70 30.78 -15.99
C CYS A 26 6.94 29.64 -15.00
N PHE A 27 5.98 29.34 -14.12
CA PHE A 27 6.10 28.24 -13.15
C PHE A 27 6.02 26.87 -13.83
N SER A 28 5.19 26.70 -14.86
CA SER A 28 5.11 25.46 -15.65
C SER A 28 6.35 25.22 -16.53
N LEU A 29 7.02 26.27 -16.99
CA LEU A 29 8.28 26.16 -17.75
C LEU A 29 9.47 25.80 -16.86
N SER A 30 9.48 26.23 -15.59
CA SER A 30 10.57 25.92 -14.65
C SER A 30 10.55 24.48 -14.15
N ILE A 31 9.43 23.76 -14.23
CA ILE A 31 9.31 22.35 -13.81
C ILE A 31 9.83 21.39 -14.90
N ASN A 32 9.78 21.78 -16.16
CA ASN A 32 10.23 20.94 -17.27
C ASN A 32 11.76 20.92 -17.50
N THR A 33 12.53 21.83 -16.91
CA THR A 33 13.98 21.88 -17.10
C THR A 33 14.79 21.05 -16.09
N TYR A 34 14.15 20.42 -15.10
CA TYR A 34 14.84 19.55 -14.12
C TYR A 34 14.79 18.05 -14.45
N ALA A 35 14.17 17.67 -15.56
CA ALA A 35 13.94 16.25 -15.90
C ALA A 35 14.94 15.66 -16.91
N ASP A 36 15.80 16.45 -17.52
CA ASP A 36 16.68 15.99 -18.63
C ASP A 36 18.16 15.82 -18.24
N GLY A 37 18.49 15.71 -16.98
CA GLY A 37 19.87 15.69 -16.49
C GLY A 37 20.38 14.42 -15.82
N LEU A 38 19.76 13.23 -16.00
CA LEU A 38 20.37 11.97 -15.67
C LEU A 38 20.64 11.19 -16.96
N GLU A 39 21.84 11.38 -17.53
CA GLU A 39 22.43 10.43 -18.47
C GLU A 39 22.55 9.11 -17.72
N SER A 40 21.78 8.10 -18.19
CA SER A 40 21.82 6.74 -17.75
C SER A 40 23.24 6.20 -17.90
N VAL A 41 23.86 5.82 -16.79
CA VAL A 41 25.04 4.97 -16.79
C VAL A 41 24.63 3.68 -17.49
N ILE A 42 25.10 3.49 -18.70
CA ILE A 42 24.87 2.27 -19.48
C ILE A 42 25.62 1.16 -18.76
N SER A 43 24.91 0.27 -18.06
CA SER A 43 25.46 -0.93 -17.48
C SER A 43 25.60 -1.97 -18.61
N ASP A 44 26.79 -2.54 -18.75
CA ASP A 44 27.12 -3.72 -19.53
C ASP A 44 26.99 -3.70 -21.07
N GLY A 45 27.30 -2.60 -21.74
CA GLY A 45 27.60 -2.61 -23.19
C GLY A 45 26.39 -2.87 -24.11
N HIS A 46 25.17 -2.93 -23.59
CA HIS A 46 23.96 -3.09 -24.39
C HIS A 46 23.41 -1.73 -24.87
N SER A 47 22.90 -1.72 -26.11
CA SER A 47 22.35 -0.47 -26.68
C SER A 47 21.03 -0.11 -26.00
N HIS A 48 20.77 1.20 -25.82
CA HIS A 48 19.49 1.69 -25.31
C HIS A 48 18.30 1.22 -26.18
N GLU A 49 18.55 0.90 -27.45
CA GLU A 49 17.55 0.37 -28.37
C GLU A 49 17.15 -1.07 -28.03
N ASP A 50 18.13 -1.91 -27.63
CA ASP A 50 17.86 -3.30 -27.19
C ASP A 50 17.05 -3.33 -25.92
N ILE A 51 17.36 -2.47 -24.96
CA ILE A 51 16.58 -2.32 -23.70
C ILE A 51 15.15 -1.91 -24.02
N LYS A 52 14.94 -0.90 -24.87
CA LYS A 52 13.60 -0.47 -25.29
C LYS A 52 12.84 -1.53 -26.08
N ARG A 53 13.54 -2.28 -26.93
CA ARG A 53 12.94 -3.38 -27.68
C ARG A 53 12.48 -4.48 -26.73
N GLY A 54 13.30 -4.88 -25.77
CA GLY A 54 12.96 -5.84 -24.74
C GLY A 54 11.79 -5.39 -23.85
N GLU A 55 11.77 -4.11 -23.45
CA GLU A 55 10.66 -3.51 -22.73
C GLU A 55 9.32 -3.63 -23.50
N ARG A 56 9.36 -3.31 -24.81
CA ARG A 56 8.17 -3.38 -25.67
C ARG A 56 7.68 -4.82 -25.85
N PHE A 57 8.57 -5.79 -26.01
CA PHE A 57 8.20 -7.21 -26.06
C PHE A 57 7.58 -7.66 -24.73
N PHE A 58 8.24 -7.34 -23.61
CA PHE A 58 7.72 -7.68 -22.28
C PHE A 58 6.33 -7.10 -22.02
N LYS A 59 6.13 -5.83 -22.38
CA LYS A 59 4.84 -5.11 -22.21
C LYS A 59 3.80 -5.45 -23.26
N GLY A 60 4.13 -6.24 -24.27
CA GLY A 60 3.20 -6.59 -25.38
C GLY A 60 2.92 -5.45 -26.36
N LEU A 61 3.80 -4.45 -26.43
CA LEU A 61 3.75 -3.38 -27.42
C LEU A 61 4.34 -3.81 -28.76
N LEU A 62 5.14 -4.87 -28.77
CA LEU A 62 5.57 -5.62 -29.96
C LEU A 62 4.99 -7.02 -29.85
N PRO A 63 4.32 -7.52 -30.90
CA PRO A 63 3.77 -8.86 -30.91
C PRO A 63 4.89 -9.88 -31.13
N PHE A 64 4.83 -11.00 -30.42
CA PHE A 64 5.60 -12.18 -30.78
C PHE A 64 4.94 -12.86 -32.00
N GLU A 65 5.72 -13.55 -32.83
CA GLU A 65 5.20 -14.13 -34.09
C GLU A 65 4.00 -15.08 -33.91
N ARG A 66 3.84 -15.72 -32.76
CA ARG A 66 2.76 -16.68 -32.46
C ARG A 66 2.31 -16.70 -31.01
N ALA A 67 2.27 -15.56 -30.33
CA ALA A 67 1.75 -15.52 -28.95
C ALA A 67 0.48 -14.70 -28.85
N ASN A 68 -0.52 -15.25 -28.19
CA ASN A 68 -1.77 -14.55 -27.90
C ASN A 68 -1.73 -13.70 -26.62
N ALA A 69 -0.60 -13.67 -25.92
CA ALA A 69 -0.42 -12.96 -24.67
C ALA A 69 0.99 -12.34 -24.59
N SER A 70 1.13 -11.29 -23.81
CA SER A 70 2.41 -10.65 -23.49
C SER A 70 2.92 -11.12 -22.12
N CYS A 71 4.21 -10.98 -21.86
CA CYS A 71 4.78 -11.33 -20.54
C CYS A 71 4.08 -10.57 -19.42
N VAL A 72 3.79 -9.28 -19.62
CA VAL A 72 3.14 -8.42 -18.61
C VAL A 72 1.71 -8.83 -18.28
N SER A 73 1.04 -9.60 -19.14
CA SER A 73 -0.32 -10.09 -18.85
C SER A 73 -0.36 -11.09 -17.67
N CYS A 74 0.76 -11.76 -17.41
CA CYS A 74 0.92 -12.67 -16.29
C CYS A 74 1.97 -12.18 -15.28
N HIS A 75 3.01 -11.48 -15.75
CA HIS A 75 4.12 -11.00 -14.95
C HIS A 75 4.07 -9.47 -14.80
N ASN A 76 3.28 -8.97 -13.87
CA ASN A 76 3.21 -7.52 -13.60
C ASN A 76 4.59 -6.93 -13.30
N LEU A 77 4.82 -5.67 -13.61
CA LEU A 77 6.13 -5.02 -13.41
C LEU A 77 6.57 -5.03 -11.95
N LYS A 78 5.67 -4.64 -11.05
CA LYS A 78 5.94 -4.52 -9.61
C LYS A 78 4.85 -5.11 -8.73
N GLN A 79 3.60 -5.04 -9.17
CA GLN A 79 2.48 -5.53 -8.38
C GLN A 79 2.46 -7.04 -8.34
N VAL A 80 2.11 -7.58 -7.18
CA VAL A 80 1.87 -9.00 -6.99
C VAL A 80 0.65 -9.41 -7.81
N ASP A 81 0.75 -10.50 -8.56
CA ASP A 81 -0.43 -11.16 -9.12
C ASP A 81 -1.16 -11.91 -8.02
N THR A 82 -2.26 -11.32 -7.55
CA THR A 82 -3.05 -11.84 -6.44
C THR A 82 -3.84 -13.10 -6.78
N LEU A 83 -4.06 -13.35 -8.07
CA LEU A 83 -4.88 -14.49 -8.52
C LEU A 83 -4.05 -15.74 -8.78
N ASN A 84 -2.91 -15.59 -9.46
CA ASN A 84 -2.14 -16.74 -9.94
C ASN A 84 -0.75 -16.86 -9.31
N TRP A 85 -0.36 -15.88 -8.48
CA TRP A 85 0.95 -15.85 -7.82
C TRP A 85 2.13 -15.89 -8.80
N ASN A 86 1.97 -15.32 -9.98
CA ASN A 86 3.04 -15.22 -10.94
C ASN A 86 4.11 -14.24 -10.44
N PRO A 87 5.40 -14.55 -10.57
CA PRO A 87 6.47 -13.63 -10.19
C PRO A 87 6.37 -12.32 -10.97
N SER A 88 6.67 -11.20 -10.32
CA SER A 88 6.77 -9.92 -11.01
C SER A 88 7.98 -9.87 -11.94
N ALA A 89 8.00 -8.91 -12.88
CA ALA A 89 9.17 -8.66 -13.72
C ALA A 89 10.44 -8.46 -12.89
N MET A 90 10.35 -7.73 -11.77
CA MET A 90 11.45 -7.50 -10.86
C MET A 90 11.91 -8.81 -10.18
N ASP A 91 10.99 -9.67 -9.74
CA ASP A 91 11.36 -10.97 -9.17
C ASP A 91 12.09 -11.86 -10.17
N ILE A 92 11.64 -11.85 -11.44
CA ILE A 92 12.31 -12.57 -12.53
C ILE A 92 13.69 -11.97 -12.78
N ALA A 93 13.79 -10.66 -12.88
CA ALA A 93 15.03 -9.93 -13.09
C ALA A 93 16.07 -10.28 -12.02
N LEU A 94 15.70 -10.15 -10.73
CA LEU A 94 16.59 -10.51 -9.60
C LEU A 94 17.00 -11.98 -9.59
N LYS A 95 16.15 -12.88 -10.08
CA LYS A 95 16.46 -14.32 -10.15
C LYS A 95 17.49 -14.64 -11.23
N TYR A 96 17.51 -13.87 -12.31
CA TYR A 96 18.31 -14.21 -13.51
C TYR A 96 19.44 -13.22 -13.82
N VAL A 97 19.61 -12.12 -13.03
CA VAL A 97 20.64 -11.10 -13.28
C VAL A 97 22.06 -11.70 -13.32
N ASP A 98 22.36 -12.65 -12.41
CA ASP A 98 23.68 -13.30 -12.32
C ASP A 98 23.73 -14.64 -13.10
N LYS A 99 22.72 -14.94 -13.93
CA LYS A 99 22.64 -16.20 -14.69
C LYS A 99 22.82 -15.95 -16.17
N ASP A 100 23.39 -16.96 -16.83
CA ASP A 100 23.54 -16.98 -18.27
C ASP A 100 22.21 -16.94 -19.01
N PHE A 101 22.25 -16.50 -20.24
CA PHE A 101 21.05 -16.43 -21.09
C PHE A 101 20.44 -17.82 -21.31
N GLU A 102 21.24 -18.89 -21.42
CA GLU A 102 20.75 -20.25 -21.64
C GLU A 102 19.88 -20.74 -20.51
N SER A 103 20.22 -20.39 -19.25
CA SER A 103 19.41 -20.70 -18.07
C SER A 103 18.05 -20.00 -18.10
N PHE A 104 18.02 -18.74 -18.50
CA PHE A 104 16.77 -17.99 -18.70
C PHE A 104 15.94 -18.56 -19.85
N GLN A 105 16.57 -18.77 -21.00
CA GLN A 105 15.94 -19.34 -22.21
C GLN A 105 15.32 -20.70 -21.92
N SER A 106 16.05 -21.60 -21.26
CA SER A 106 15.55 -22.93 -20.97
C SER A 106 14.34 -22.90 -20.04
N THR A 107 14.27 -21.96 -19.10
CA THR A 107 13.11 -21.80 -18.21
C THR A 107 11.88 -21.30 -18.95
N VAL A 108 12.06 -20.43 -19.94
CA VAL A 108 10.93 -19.86 -20.72
C VAL A 108 10.43 -20.83 -21.79
N LEU A 109 11.36 -21.45 -22.55
CA LEU A 109 11.04 -22.30 -23.69
C LEU A 109 10.81 -23.77 -23.33
N ASN A 110 11.42 -24.26 -22.24
CA ASN A 110 11.26 -25.61 -21.72
C ASN A 110 10.73 -25.55 -20.27
N PRO A 111 9.52 -25.02 -20.05
CA PRO A 111 8.99 -24.82 -18.71
C PRO A 111 8.80 -26.18 -18.01
N VAL A 112 9.06 -26.18 -16.70
CA VAL A 112 8.87 -27.38 -15.84
C VAL A 112 7.78 -27.09 -14.84
N GLY A 113 6.76 -27.95 -14.81
CA GLY A 113 5.63 -27.87 -13.88
C GLY A 113 4.31 -27.47 -14.58
N VAL A 114 3.23 -28.03 -14.10
CA VAL A 114 1.90 -27.97 -14.76
C VAL A 114 1.46 -26.56 -15.14
N LYS A 115 1.60 -25.59 -14.24
CA LYS A 115 1.22 -24.18 -14.53
C LYS A 115 2.16 -23.54 -15.54
N MET A 116 3.46 -23.73 -15.41
CA MET A 116 4.45 -23.18 -16.34
C MET A 116 4.28 -23.76 -17.73
N GLU A 117 4.12 -25.07 -17.85
CA GLU A 117 3.86 -25.75 -19.12
C GLU A 117 2.58 -25.23 -19.77
N ALA A 118 1.47 -25.16 -19.03
CA ALA A 118 0.19 -24.69 -19.56
C ALA A 118 0.22 -23.24 -20.07
N SER A 119 1.06 -22.37 -19.45
CA SER A 119 1.10 -20.95 -19.80
C SER A 119 2.21 -20.59 -20.80
N HIS A 120 3.34 -21.34 -20.84
CA HIS A 120 4.51 -20.98 -21.67
C HIS A 120 4.64 -21.81 -22.95
N THR A 121 4.05 -23.00 -23.03
CA THR A 121 4.12 -23.83 -24.26
C THR A 121 3.51 -23.19 -25.51
N SER A 122 2.61 -22.23 -25.31
CA SER A 122 1.97 -21.47 -26.41
C SER A 122 2.84 -20.32 -26.94
N PHE A 123 3.94 -19.98 -26.27
CA PHE A 123 4.84 -18.92 -26.68
C PHE A 123 5.86 -19.42 -27.71
N ASN A 124 5.78 -18.91 -28.91
CA ASN A 124 6.83 -19.08 -29.91
C ASN A 124 7.60 -17.78 -30.02
N ILE A 125 8.69 -17.69 -29.23
CA ILE A 125 9.53 -16.50 -29.13
C ILE A 125 10.87 -16.84 -29.81
N SER A 126 11.36 -15.95 -30.68
CA SER A 126 12.69 -16.11 -31.26
C SER A 126 13.77 -15.93 -30.16
N GLU A 127 14.90 -16.58 -30.33
CA GLU A 127 16.04 -16.43 -29.41
C GLU A 127 16.48 -14.97 -29.30
N GLU A 128 16.49 -14.24 -30.43
CA GLU A 128 16.87 -12.82 -30.48
C GLU A 128 15.92 -11.95 -29.64
N ASP A 129 14.60 -12.13 -29.77
CA ASP A 129 13.62 -11.37 -29.03
C ASP A 129 13.67 -11.70 -27.53
N LEU A 130 13.86 -12.97 -27.18
CA LEU A 130 14.02 -13.40 -25.81
C LEU A 130 15.30 -12.82 -25.16
N ARG A 131 16.37 -12.67 -25.94
CA ARG A 131 17.61 -12.02 -25.51
C ARG A 131 17.39 -10.55 -25.18
N THR A 132 16.62 -9.82 -26.01
CA THR A 132 16.28 -8.43 -25.70
C THR A 132 15.41 -8.31 -24.45
N VAL A 133 14.49 -9.26 -24.22
CA VAL A 133 13.71 -9.33 -22.97
C VAL A 133 14.62 -9.53 -21.76
N LYS A 134 15.63 -10.40 -21.85
CA LYS A 134 16.62 -10.60 -20.78
C LYS A 134 17.40 -9.32 -20.49
N ILE A 135 17.88 -8.63 -21.54
CA ILE A 135 18.57 -7.33 -21.42
C ILE A 135 17.70 -6.29 -20.70
N TYR A 136 16.41 -6.20 -21.04
CA TYR A 136 15.48 -5.33 -20.34
C TYR A 136 15.31 -5.72 -18.87
N LEU A 137 15.22 -7.01 -18.56
CA LEU A 137 15.10 -7.47 -17.18
C LEU A 137 16.36 -7.18 -16.37
N ASP A 138 17.55 -7.32 -16.96
CA ASP A 138 18.82 -6.97 -16.31
C ASP A 138 18.92 -5.47 -16.06
N ASP A 139 18.54 -4.63 -17.03
CA ASP A 139 18.45 -3.18 -16.84
C ASP A 139 17.46 -2.82 -15.72
N LEU A 140 16.37 -3.54 -15.59
CA LEU A 140 15.35 -3.31 -14.55
C LEU A 140 15.91 -3.49 -13.13
N VAL A 141 16.90 -4.35 -12.91
CA VAL A 141 17.57 -4.51 -11.60
C VAL A 141 18.34 -3.25 -11.23
N HIS A 142 18.97 -2.61 -12.21
CA HIS A 142 19.78 -1.40 -12.00
C HIS A 142 18.96 -0.11 -11.96
N THR A 143 17.98 0.00 -12.85
CA THR A 143 17.15 1.21 -12.97
C THR A 143 15.93 1.22 -12.04
N GLY A 144 15.52 0.05 -11.58
CA GLY A 144 14.29 -0.13 -10.80
C GLY A 144 13.03 -0.07 -11.65
N VAL A 145 11.90 -0.51 -11.08
CA VAL A 145 10.59 -0.38 -11.74
C VAL A 145 10.19 1.09 -11.78
N PRO A 146 9.82 1.62 -12.95
CA PRO A 146 9.33 3.00 -13.06
C PRO A 146 8.19 3.23 -12.07
N THR A 147 8.41 4.09 -11.09
CA THR A 147 7.34 4.48 -10.16
C THR A 147 6.30 5.30 -10.92
N PRO A 148 5.00 5.04 -10.74
CA PRO A 148 3.99 5.90 -11.31
C PRO A 148 4.26 7.33 -10.84
N LYS A 149 4.31 8.28 -11.79
CA LYS A 149 4.51 9.70 -11.47
C LYS A 149 3.42 10.12 -10.48
N PRO A 150 3.78 10.82 -9.41
CA PRO A 150 2.80 11.23 -8.42
C PRO A 150 1.70 12.05 -9.10
N THR A 151 0.46 11.66 -8.90
CA THR A 151 -0.69 12.35 -9.48
C THR A 151 -0.96 13.60 -8.65
N TYR A 152 -0.55 14.76 -9.12
CA TYR A 152 -0.83 16.04 -8.47
C TYR A 152 -2.27 16.55 -8.67
N TYR A 153 -3.17 15.69 -9.12
CA TYR A 153 -4.55 16.08 -9.43
C TYR A 153 -5.27 16.73 -8.23
N ASN A 154 -5.20 16.10 -7.07
CA ASN A 154 -5.83 16.65 -5.85
C ASN A 154 -5.23 17.99 -5.44
N LEU A 155 -3.91 18.15 -5.56
CA LEU A 155 -3.23 19.42 -5.27
C LEU A 155 -3.67 20.51 -6.24
N ILE A 156 -3.69 20.20 -7.54
CA ILE A 156 -4.11 21.16 -8.59
C ILE A 156 -5.58 21.54 -8.38
N LEU A 157 -6.45 20.57 -8.09
CA LEU A 157 -7.87 20.83 -7.79
C LEU A 157 -8.02 21.72 -6.56
N PHE A 158 -7.28 21.46 -5.50
CA PHE A 158 -7.30 22.27 -4.28
C PHE A 158 -6.89 23.72 -4.55
N LEU A 159 -5.80 23.93 -5.31
CA LEU A 159 -5.35 25.27 -5.70
C LEU A 159 -6.36 25.97 -6.60
N PHE A 160 -6.96 25.26 -7.54
CA PHE A 160 -7.98 25.79 -8.43
C PHE A 160 -9.23 26.25 -7.66
N LEU A 161 -9.70 25.46 -6.70
CA LEU A 161 -10.79 25.85 -5.82
C LEU A 161 -10.44 27.09 -4.98
N GLY A 162 -9.19 27.20 -4.52
CA GLY A 162 -8.68 28.38 -3.83
C GLY A 162 -8.73 29.65 -4.69
N LEU A 163 -8.41 29.53 -5.99
CA LEU A 163 -8.53 30.63 -6.95
C LEU A 163 -9.99 31.05 -7.16
N ILE A 164 -10.95 30.11 -7.22
CA ILE A 164 -12.37 30.39 -7.31
C ILE A 164 -12.84 31.14 -6.06
N ILE A 165 -12.44 30.73 -4.87
CA ILE A 165 -12.78 31.40 -3.61
C ILE A 165 -12.26 32.83 -3.61
N THR A 166 -10.98 33.01 -3.94
CA THR A 166 -10.35 34.33 -4.02
C THR A 166 -11.07 35.25 -5.01
N TRP A 167 -11.35 34.74 -6.21
CA TRP A 167 -12.10 35.48 -7.21
C TRP A 167 -13.51 35.87 -6.72
N ALA A 168 -14.22 34.94 -6.13
CA ALA A 168 -15.57 35.19 -5.63
C ALA A 168 -15.59 36.26 -4.52
N ILE A 169 -14.64 36.24 -3.60
CA ILE A 169 -14.47 37.23 -2.56
C ILE A 169 -14.19 38.63 -3.17
N VAL A 170 -13.25 38.69 -4.10
CA VAL A 170 -12.89 39.94 -4.77
C VAL A 170 -14.07 40.51 -5.58
N GLU A 171 -14.85 39.64 -6.25
CA GLU A 171 -16.06 40.08 -6.99
C GLU A 171 -17.15 40.59 -6.04
N LEU A 172 -17.39 39.91 -4.92
CA LEU A 172 -18.43 40.29 -3.94
C LEU A 172 -18.10 41.61 -3.22
N ILE A 173 -16.84 41.81 -2.86
CA ILE A 173 -16.41 42.95 -2.03
C ILE A 173 -15.96 44.15 -2.87
N PHE A 174 -15.10 43.94 -3.85
CA PHE A 174 -14.40 45.02 -4.54
C PHE A 174 -14.95 45.34 -5.95
N ILE A 175 -15.07 44.33 -6.83
CA ILE A 175 -15.38 44.58 -8.24
C ILE A 175 -16.87 44.81 -8.46
N ARG A 176 -17.73 44.01 -7.88
CA ARG A 176 -19.21 44.10 -7.89
C ARG A 176 -19.82 44.27 -9.30
N LYS A 177 -19.19 43.66 -10.32
CA LYS A 177 -19.69 43.75 -11.71
C LYS A 177 -20.85 42.84 -11.99
N ILE A 178 -20.93 41.68 -11.31
CA ILE A 178 -21.97 40.68 -11.50
C ILE A 178 -23.22 41.15 -10.76
N LYS A 179 -24.29 41.43 -11.52
CA LYS A 179 -25.57 41.86 -10.96
C LYS A 179 -26.24 40.79 -10.08
N LEU A 180 -26.09 39.52 -10.47
CA LEU A 180 -26.67 38.39 -9.75
C LEU A 180 -25.68 37.90 -8.67
N LYS A 181 -25.68 38.54 -7.53
CA LYS A 181 -24.74 38.29 -6.42
C LYS A 181 -24.78 36.86 -5.85
N PHE A 182 -25.85 36.12 -6.10
CA PHE A 182 -25.96 34.75 -5.65
C PHE A 182 -25.00 33.83 -6.41
N ILE A 183 -24.57 34.15 -7.67
CA ILE A 183 -23.65 33.33 -8.45
C ILE A 183 -22.26 33.26 -7.78
N PRO A 184 -21.55 34.37 -7.51
CA PRO A 184 -20.25 34.27 -6.80
C PRO A 184 -20.41 33.74 -5.38
N LEU A 185 -21.57 33.94 -4.71
CA LEU A 185 -21.83 33.39 -3.39
C LEU A 185 -21.94 31.84 -3.42
N ILE A 186 -22.68 31.28 -4.38
CA ILE A 186 -22.82 29.82 -4.54
C ILE A 186 -21.45 29.21 -4.88
N LEU A 187 -20.67 29.83 -5.79
CA LEU A 187 -19.32 29.36 -6.13
C LEU A 187 -18.39 29.40 -4.92
N LEU A 188 -18.46 30.47 -4.11
CA LEU A 188 -17.67 30.59 -2.89
C LEU A 188 -18.00 29.44 -1.91
N LEU A 189 -19.29 29.25 -1.59
CA LEU A 189 -19.72 28.23 -0.64
C LEU A 189 -19.47 26.82 -1.15
N GLY A 190 -19.69 26.56 -2.44
CA GLY A 190 -19.42 25.27 -3.06
C GLY A 190 -17.93 24.92 -3.08
N ALA A 191 -17.07 25.84 -3.51
CA ALA A 191 -15.64 25.63 -3.53
C ALA A 191 -15.05 25.48 -2.12
N PHE A 192 -15.50 26.29 -1.17
CA PHE A 192 -15.09 26.18 0.24
C PHE A 192 -15.53 24.86 0.85
N GLY A 193 -16.80 24.47 0.67
CA GLY A 193 -17.30 23.17 1.17
C GLY A 193 -16.52 21.99 0.60
N TRP A 194 -16.15 22.04 -0.69
CA TRP A 194 -15.34 21.00 -1.31
C TRP A 194 -13.91 20.94 -0.75
N GLN A 195 -13.26 22.09 -0.54
CA GLN A 195 -11.95 22.14 0.10
C GLN A 195 -11.99 21.59 1.53
N VAL A 196 -13.01 21.97 2.32
CA VAL A 196 -13.20 21.42 3.66
C VAL A 196 -13.37 19.91 3.61
N LYS A 197 -14.18 19.38 2.68
CA LYS A 197 -14.33 17.94 2.47
C LYS A 197 -12.98 17.27 2.17
N MET A 198 -12.17 17.84 1.28
CA MET A 198 -10.84 17.29 0.95
C MET A 198 -9.95 17.23 2.20
N ILE A 199 -9.85 18.34 2.95
CA ILE A 199 -9.03 18.41 4.17
C ILE A 199 -9.51 17.39 5.20
N VAL A 200 -10.83 17.33 5.46
CA VAL A 200 -11.40 16.40 6.45
C VAL A 200 -11.17 14.95 6.03
N THR A 201 -11.35 14.63 4.75
CA THR A 201 -11.12 13.27 4.24
C THR A 201 -9.66 12.85 4.41
N ASP A 202 -8.72 13.74 4.06
CA ASP A 202 -7.29 13.44 4.18
C ASP A 202 -6.84 13.40 5.65
N ALA A 203 -7.40 14.29 6.50
CA ALA A 203 -7.14 14.27 7.95
C ALA A 203 -7.66 12.99 8.63
N ILE A 204 -8.84 12.51 8.21
CA ILE A 204 -9.39 11.23 8.70
C ILE A 204 -8.54 10.05 8.26
N ARG A 205 -7.99 10.08 7.04
CA ARG A 205 -7.10 9.03 6.51
C ARG A 205 -5.72 9.04 7.15
N LEU A 206 -5.32 10.16 7.73
CA LEU A 206 -4.00 10.29 8.35
C LEU A 206 -3.90 9.32 9.55
N GLY A 207 -2.94 8.40 9.48
CA GLY A 207 -2.72 7.37 10.51
C GLY A 207 -3.68 6.16 10.44
N ARG A 208 -4.64 6.14 9.52
CA ARG A 208 -5.49 4.98 9.25
C ARG A 208 -4.97 4.26 8.03
N GLN A 209 -4.62 3.00 8.20
CA GLN A 209 -4.02 2.18 7.13
C GLN A 209 -4.93 1.01 6.73
N GLU A 210 -6.24 1.16 6.88
CA GLU A 210 -7.21 0.17 6.41
C GLU A 210 -6.97 -0.19 4.95
N ASN A 211 -6.98 -1.47 4.63
CA ASN A 211 -6.64 -2.06 3.33
C ASN A 211 -5.16 -1.82 2.90
N TYR A 212 -4.28 -1.51 3.83
CA TYR A 212 -2.84 -1.43 3.54
C TYR A 212 -2.27 -2.83 3.34
N ALA A 213 -1.86 -3.12 2.12
CA ALA A 213 -1.28 -4.40 1.70
C ALA A 213 0.04 -4.15 0.94
N PRO A 214 1.15 -3.93 1.63
CA PRO A 214 2.43 -3.67 0.97
C PRO A 214 3.00 -4.93 0.32
N ASP A 215 3.78 -4.76 -0.75
CA ASP A 215 4.56 -5.85 -1.34
C ASP A 215 5.50 -6.45 -0.29
N GLN A 216 5.44 -7.76 -0.14
CA GLN A 216 6.29 -8.53 0.76
C GLN A 216 7.46 -9.16 0.01
N PRO A 217 8.61 -9.41 0.66
CA PRO A 217 9.77 -10.05 0.02
C PRO A 217 9.47 -11.48 -0.46
N ILE A 218 8.55 -12.16 0.21
CA ILE A 218 8.04 -13.47 -0.15
C ILE A 218 6.51 -13.40 -0.17
N LYS A 219 5.90 -13.93 -1.22
CA LYS A 219 4.45 -14.01 -1.36
C LYS A 219 3.92 -15.15 -0.49
N PHE A 220 3.67 -14.84 0.77
CA PHE A 220 3.11 -15.79 1.72
C PHE A 220 1.58 -15.68 1.72
N SER A 221 0.89 -16.81 1.56
CA SER A 221 -0.56 -16.89 1.61
C SER A 221 -1.04 -17.48 2.95
N HIS A 222 -1.74 -16.69 3.74
CA HIS A 222 -2.42 -17.19 4.93
C HIS A 222 -3.55 -18.14 4.54
N LYS A 223 -4.24 -17.89 3.43
CA LYS A 223 -5.28 -18.76 2.91
C LYS A 223 -4.78 -20.20 2.70
N VAL A 224 -3.63 -20.37 2.04
CA VAL A 224 -3.06 -21.69 1.82
C VAL A 224 -2.67 -22.36 3.14
N HIS A 225 -2.09 -21.61 4.09
CA HIS A 225 -1.57 -22.19 5.32
C HIS A 225 -2.66 -22.38 6.38
N ALA A 226 -3.36 -21.32 6.75
CA ALA A 226 -4.38 -21.37 7.80
C ALA A 226 -5.75 -21.84 7.27
N GLY A 227 -6.17 -21.35 6.08
CA GLY A 227 -7.45 -21.73 5.48
C GLY A 227 -7.44 -23.17 4.94
N ASP A 228 -6.69 -23.41 3.87
CA ASP A 228 -6.76 -24.68 3.14
C ASP A 228 -6.10 -25.85 3.90
N ASN A 229 -5.02 -25.59 4.65
CA ASN A 229 -4.30 -26.62 5.41
C ASN A 229 -4.62 -26.64 6.91
N GLY A 230 -5.43 -25.70 7.42
CA GLY A 230 -5.88 -25.67 8.81
C GLY A 230 -4.77 -25.50 9.84
N ILE A 231 -3.66 -24.84 9.48
CA ILE A 231 -2.55 -24.59 10.40
C ILE A 231 -2.97 -23.49 11.37
N ASP A 232 -2.94 -23.81 12.68
CA ASP A 232 -3.31 -22.88 13.73
C ASP A 232 -2.46 -21.62 13.74
N CYS A 233 -3.08 -20.46 14.03
CA CYS A 233 -2.41 -19.16 14.08
C CYS A 233 -1.24 -19.14 15.05
N LEU A 234 -1.42 -19.77 16.22
CA LEU A 234 -0.43 -19.83 17.29
C LEU A 234 0.74 -20.77 16.98
N TYR A 235 0.61 -21.63 15.96
CA TYR A 235 1.77 -22.41 15.49
C TYR A 235 2.89 -21.52 14.97
N CYS A 236 2.51 -20.43 14.26
CA CYS A 236 3.45 -19.48 13.71
C CYS A 236 3.62 -18.22 14.58
N HIS A 237 2.53 -17.72 15.17
CA HIS A 237 2.51 -16.54 16.02
C HIS A 237 2.54 -16.91 17.52
N THR A 238 3.52 -17.72 17.90
CA THR A 238 3.63 -18.36 19.23
C THR A 238 3.65 -17.38 20.39
N THR A 239 4.02 -16.12 20.17
CA THR A 239 4.14 -15.11 21.23
C THR A 239 2.88 -14.29 21.46
N ALA A 240 1.82 -14.50 20.67
CA ALA A 240 0.60 -13.69 20.74
C ALA A 240 -0.09 -13.74 22.09
N GLU A 241 -0.12 -14.90 22.76
CA GLU A 241 -0.73 -15.05 24.10
C GLU A 241 0.13 -14.56 25.25
N HIS A 242 1.43 -14.37 25.05
CA HIS A 242 2.39 -14.16 26.14
C HIS A 242 3.22 -12.90 26.02
N SER A 243 3.11 -12.15 24.90
CA SER A 243 3.94 -10.99 24.62
C SER A 243 3.12 -9.80 24.13
N LYS A 244 3.74 -8.61 24.21
CA LYS A 244 3.20 -7.38 23.58
C LYS A 244 2.97 -7.58 22.07
N SER A 245 3.87 -8.27 21.39
CA SER A 245 3.81 -8.49 19.94
C SER A 245 3.59 -9.96 19.64
N ALA A 246 2.69 -10.24 18.70
CA ALA A 246 2.48 -11.60 18.21
C ALA A 246 3.72 -12.20 17.52
N GLY A 247 4.62 -11.32 17.03
CA GLY A 247 5.82 -11.73 16.34
C GLY A 247 5.58 -12.25 14.92
N ILE A 248 6.64 -12.30 14.15
CA ILE A 248 6.70 -13.01 12.86
C ILE A 248 7.62 -14.19 13.07
N PRO A 249 7.25 -15.40 12.61
CA PRO A 249 8.05 -16.59 12.85
C PRO A 249 9.44 -16.48 12.21
N ALA A 250 10.44 -17.01 12.88
CA ALA A 250 11.77 -17.13 12.32
C ALA A 250 11.77 -18.12 11.13
N THR A 251 12.67 -17.92 10.17
CA THR A 251 12.73 -18.70 8.93
C THR A 251 12.87 -20.22 9.16
N ASN A 252 13.52 -20.63 10.26
CA ASN A 252 13.65 -22.05 10.64
C ASN A 252 12.31 -22.73 10.92
N LEU A 253 11.29 -21.99 11.39
CA LEU A 253 9.95 -22.56 11.58
C LEU A 253 9.32 -22.98 10.25
N CYS A 254 9.50 -22.18 9.20
CA CYS A 254 9.05 -22.51 7.86
C CYS A 254 9.65 -23.84 7.37
N MET A 255 10.91 -24.08 7.75
CA MET A 255 11.64 -25.29 7.34
C MET A 255 11.12 -26.58 8.00
N ASN A 256 10.27 -26.52 9.01
CA ASN A 256 9.61 -27.73 9.56
C ASN A 256 8.82 -28.48 8.46
N CYS A 257 8.23 -27.75 7.52
CA CYS A 257 7.51 -28.33 6.37
C CYS A 257 8.29 -28.17 5.06
N HIS A 258 8.94 -26.99 4.83
CA HIS A 258 9.59 -26.67 3.57
C HIS A 258 10.97 -27.34 3.38
N VAL A 259 11.42 -28.16 4.30
CA VAL A 259 12.48 -29.15 4.04
C VAL A 259 12.01 -30.16 3.00
N LEU A 260 10.75 -30.61 3.07
CA LEU A 260 10.15 -31.61 2.18
C LEU A 260 9.31 -30.96 1.07
N ILE A 261 8.49 -29.96 1.43
CA ILE A 261 7.60 -29.28 0.50
C ILE A 261 8.36 -28.16 -0.20
N ARG A 262 8.92 -28.47 -1.38
CA ARG A 262 9.75 -27.55 -2.18
C ARG A 262 9.00 -26.89 -3.32
N GLU A 263 7.72 -27.22 -3.50
CA GLU A 263 6.86 -26.69 -4.56
C GLU A 263 5.48 -26.40 -4.02
N GLY A 264 5.02 -25.18 -4.22
CA GLY A 264 3.72 -24.71 -3.74
C GLY A 264 2.65 -24.79 -4.84
N THR A 265 1.40 -24.93 -4.45
CA THR A 265 0.26 -25.02 -5.35
C THR A 265 0.04 -23.73 -6.17
N ASN A 266 0.35 -22.56 -5.56
CA ASN A 266 0.11 -21.26 -6.19
C ASN A 266 1.35 -20.67 -6.88
N SER A 267 2.53 -20.78 -6.25
CA SER A 267 3.76 -20.14 -6.71
C SER A 267 4.82 -21.10 -7.26
N GLY A 268 4.51 -22.42 -7.33
CA GLY A 268 5.47 -23.43 -7.71
C GLY A 268 6.70 -23.41 -6.79
N LYS A 269 7.90 -23.49 -7.38
CA LYS A 269 9.15 -23.49 -6.61
C LYS A 269 9.66 -22.11 -6.23
N PHE A 270 9.18 -21.06 -6.89
CA PHE A 270 9.83 -19.74 -6.85
C PHE A 270 9.82 -19.10 -5.45
N GLU A 271 8.66 -18.97 -4.83
CA GLU A 271 8.54 -18.32 -3.50
C GLU A 271 9.12 -19.20 -2.39
N ILE A 272 8.95 -20.51 -2.48
CA ILE A 272 9.52 -21.45 -1.52
C ILE A 272 11.06 -21.46 -1.60
N ALA A 273 11.63 -21.32 -2.82
CA ALA A 273 13.08 -21.22 -2.99
C ALA A 273 13.67 -20.02 -2.23
N LYS A 274 12.96 -18.90 -2.14
CA LYS A 274 13.39 -17.73 -1.35
C LYS A 274 13.45 -18.06 0.16
N VAL A 275 12.47 -18.82 0.68
CA VAL A 275 12.47 -19.28 2.07
C VAL A 275 13.67 -20.19 2.35
N VAL A 276 13.89 -21.13 1.46
CA VAL A 276 15.02 -22.08 1.56
C VAL A 276 16.36 -21.36 1.51
N ASP A 277 16.53 -20.45 0.55
CA ASP A 277 17.76 -19.65 0.42
C ASP A 277 18.00 -18.80 1.68
N ALA A 278 16.96 -18.18 2.23
CA ALA A 278 17.06 -17.41 3.48
C ALA A 278 17.48 -18.30 4.65
N ALA A 279 16.93 -19.54 4.75
CA ALA A 279 17.27 -20.49 5.81
C ALA A 279 18.69 -21.02 5.67
N GLU A 280 19.11 -21.42 4.46
CA GLU A 280 20.45 -21.99 4.18
C GLU A 280 21.56 -20.96 4.37
N ASN A 281 21.29 -19.70 4.03
CA ASN A 281 22.26 -18.61 4.20
C ASN A 281 22.18 -17.91 5.56
N GLY A 282 21.27 -18.32 6.45
CA GLY A 282 21.08 -17.70 7.76
C GLY A 282 20.63 -16.23 7.68
N LYS A 283 19.99 -15.83 6.58
CA LYS A 283 19.53 -14.48 6.35
C LYS A 283 18.08 -14.32 6.86
N PRO A 284 17.78 -13.28 7.65
CA PRO A 284 16.40 -12.99 8.03
C PRO A 284 15.60 -12.55 6.79
N ILE A 285 14.31 -12.90 6.74
CA ILE A 285 13.37 -12.38 5.75
C ILE A 285 12.90 -11.02 6.25
N GLU A 286 13.15 -9.97 5.47
CA GLU A 286 12.81 -8.57 5.81
C GLU A 286 11.33 -8.27 5.54
N TRP A 287 10.44 -8.87 6.34
CA TRP A 287 9.01 -8.64 6.23
C TRP A 287 8.64 -7.18 6.48
N LYS A 288 7.75 -6.64 5.66
CA LYS A 288 7.18 -5.32 5.89
C LYS A 288 6.02 -5.42 6.86
N ARG A 289 6.06 -4.61 7.90
CA ARG A 289 5.00 -4.54 8.90
C ARG A 289 3.73 -3.96 8.29
N ILE A 290 2.60 -4.65 8.47
CA ILE A 290 1.29 -4.26 7.95
C ILE A 290 0.52 -3.46 9.00
N HIS A 291 0.38 -4.01 10.21
CA HIS A 291 -0.35 -3.38 11.29
C HIS A 291 0.57 -2.46 12.09
N ASN A 292 0.30 -1.17 12.02
CA ASN A 292 1.05 -0.14 12.73
C ASN A 292 0.12 0.69 13.60
N LEU A 293 0.58 0.98 14.82
CA LEU A 293 -0.01 1.98 15.70
C LEU A 293 0.98 3.13 15.85
N PRO A 294 0.50 4.37 16.10
CA PRO A 294 1.37 5.49 16.44
C PRO A 294 2.22 5.18 17.68
N ASP A 295 3.42 5.74 17.75
CA ASP A 295 4.39 5.46 18.84
C ASP A 295 3.85 5.80 20.23
N HIS A 296 2.90 6.73 20.33
CA HIS A 296 2.26 7.12 21.58
C HIS A 296 1.13 6.20 22.02
N VAL A 297 0.88 5.10 21.29
CA VAL A 297 -0.17 4.12 21.61
C VAL A 297 0.47 2.81 22.02
N TYR A 298 0.16 2.38 23.23
CA TYR A 298 0.54 1.07 23.73
C TYR A 298 -0.56 0.04 23.42
N PHE A 299 -0.17 -1.06 22.80
CA PHE A 299 -1.03 -2.22 22.61
C PHE A 299 -0.29 -3.51 23.01
N ASN A 300 -0.99 -4.41 23.66
CA ASN A 300 -0.41 -5.68 24.15
C ASN A 300 -1.29 -6.87 23.74
N HIS A 301 -0.78 -7.72 22.85
CA HIS A 301 -1.48 -8.95 22.44
C HIS A 301 -1.77 -9.88 23.62
N ALA A 302 -0.84 -10.07 24.57
CA ALA A 302 -1.04 -10.97 25.69
C ALA A 302 -2.28 -10.62 26.54
N VAL A 303 -2.60 -9.33 26.67
CA VAL A 303 -3.81 -8.91 27.42
C VAL A 303 -5.08 -9.24 26.64
N HIS A 304 -5.06 -9.04 25.32
CA HIS A 304 -6.25 -9.26 24.47
C HIS A 304 -6.45 -10.74 24.14
N VAL A 305 -5.41 -11.42 23.72
CA VAL A 305 -5.47 -12.82 23.29
C VAL A 305 -5.29 -13.76 24.50
N GLY A 306 -4.24 -13.55 25.29
CA GLY A 306 -3.92 -14.42 26.42
C GLY A 306 -4.92 -14.32 27.57
N SER A 307 -5.20 -13.08 28.05
CA SER A 307 -6.14 -12.85 29.16
C SER A 307 -7.57 -12.63 28.69
N GLY A 308 -7.78 -11.83 27.64
CA GLY A 308 -9.10 -11.49 27.11
C GLY A 308 -9.74 -12.59 26.27
N LYS A 309 -8.98 -13.59 25.83
CA LYS A 309 -9.42 -14.70 24.98
C LYS A 309 -10.12 -14.26 23.69
N LEU A 310 -9.73 -13.10 23.17
CA LEU A 310 -10.28 -12.58 21.92
C LEU A 310 -9.72 -13.36 20.73
N ASP A 311 -10.59 -13.62 19.76
CA ASP A 311 -10.22 -14.26 18.51
C ASP A 311 -9.38 -13.32 17.62
N CYS A 312 -8.42 -13.89 16.91
CA CYS A 312 -7.52 -13.14 16.02
C CYS A 312 -8.27 -12.36 14.93
N MET A 313 -9.35 -12.96 14.39
CA MET A 313 -10.14 -12.39 13.31
C MET A 313 -10.95 -11.16 13.72
N GLN A 314 -11.21 -10.94 15.00
CA GLN A 314 -11.91 -9.74 15.47
C GLN A 314 -11.14 -8.46 15.14
N CYS A 315 -9.80 -8.55 15.10
CA CYS A 315 -8.93 -7.40 14.80
C CYS A 315 -8.32 -7.48 13.40
N HIS A 316 -7.92 -8.70 12.99
CA HIS A 316 -7.20 -8.93 11.74
C HIS A 316 -8.09 -9.29 10.54
N GLY A 317 -9.42 -9.46 10.77
CA GLY A 317 -10.35 -9.89 9.73
C GLY A 317 -10.19 -11.38 9.36
N PRO A 318 -10.77 -11.83 8.25
CA PRO A 318 -10.76 -13.21 7.81
C PRO A 318 -9.41 -13.61 7.22
N VAL A 319 -8.36 -13.65 8.06
CA VAL A 319 -6.97 -13.91 7.64
C VAL A 319 -6.83 -15.23 6.89
N GLU A 320 -7.61 -16.24 7.26
CA GLU A 320 -7.65 -17.55 6.61
C GLU A 320 -8.17 -17.52 5.17
N GLU A 321 -8.77 -16.41 4.73
CA GLU A 321 -9.20 -16.19 3.35
C GLU A 321 -8.22 -15.28 2.57
N MET A 322 -7.18 -14.75 3.23
CA MET A 322 -6.27 -13.77 2.65
C MET A 322 -5.08 -14.44 1.96
N ASP A 323 -5.03 -14.33 0.64
CA ASP A 323 -3.83 -14.64 -0.14
C ASP A 323 -2.74 -13.58 0.05
N ILE A 324 -3.14 -12.32 0.22
CA ILE A 324 -2.27 -11.20 0.58
C ILE A 324 -2.81 -10.60 1.86
N MET A 325 -1.95 -10.55 2.85
CA MET A 325 -2.30 -9.95 4.13
C MET A 325 -2.45 -8.44 4.02
N GLU A 326 -3.58 -7.92 4.49
CA GLU A 326 -3.87 -6.50 4.56
C GLU A 326 -4.29 -6.08 5.97
N GLN A 327 -4.19 -4.81 6.27
CA GLN A 327 -4.75 -4.26 7.50
C GLN A 327 -6.26 -4.14 7.35
N HIS A 328 -7.01 -5.06 7.95
CA HIS A 328 -8.47 -5.12 7.87
C HIS A 328 -9.14 -3.99 8.67
N SER A 329 -8.76 -3.82 9.92
CA SER A 329 -9.34 -2.80 10.81
C SER A 329 -8.57 -1.48 10.73
N ASP A 330 -9.27 -0.36 10.91
CA ASP A 330 -8.66 0.98 10.85
C ASP A 330 -7.73 1.30 12.03
N LEU A 331 -7.86 0.51 13.13
CA LEU A 331 -7.09 0.64 14.37
C LEU A 331 -7.06 2.06 14.95
N SER A 332 -8.11 2.85 14.68
CA SER A 332 -8.25 4.20 15.24
C SER A 332 -8.60 4.16 16.72
N MET A 333 -8.36 5.28 17.43
CA MET A 333 -8.78 5.41 18.82
C MET A 333 -10.29 5.14 18.99
N GLY A 334 -11.11 5.61 18.05
CA GLY A 334 -12.57 5.37 18.07
C GLY A 334 -12.92 3.90 17.95
N TRP A 335 -12.22 3.16 17.10
CA TRP A 335 -12.43 1.73 16.93
C TRP A 335 -12.09 0.96 18.22
N CYS A 336 -10.95 1.25 18.85
CA CYS A 336 -10.55 0.64 20.11
C CYS A 336 -11.52 0.97 21.25
N VAL A 337 -11.88 2.25 21.41
CA VAL A 337 -12.77 2.73 22.49
C VAL A 337 -14.17 2.16 22.34
N ASN A 338 -14.70 2.03 21.13
CA ASN A 338 -16.02 1.43 20.92
C ASN A 338 -16.02 -0.06 21.32
N CYS A 339 -14.99 -0.80 20.92
CA CYS A 339 -14.83 -2.18 21.35
C CYS A 339 -14.77 -2.29 22.89
N HIS A 340 -13.98 -1.47 23.55
CA HIS A 340 -13.85 -1.49 25.03
C HIS A 340 -15.11 -1.07 25.76
N ARG A 341 -16.01 -0.31 25.15
CA ARG A 341 -17.30 0.08 25.74
C ARG A 341 -18.31 -1.06 25.69
N ASP A 342 -18.29 -1.84 24.60
CA ASP A 342 -19.39 -2.75 24.29
C ASP A 342 -19.03 -4.21 24.53
N THR A 343 -17.74 -4.57 24.48
CA THR A 343 -17.28 -5.96 24.60
C THR A 343 -17.42 -6.46 26.04
N GLU A 344 -18.13 -7.56 26.20
CA GLU A 344 -18.18 -8.33 27.44
C GLU A 344 -16.91 -9.14 27.60
N VAL A 345 -16.42 -9.25 28.82
CA VAL A 345 -15.24 -10.05 29.16
C VAL A 345 -15.68 -11.37 29.82
N ASP A 346 -14.94 -12.46 29.55
CA ASP A 346 -15.15 -13.71 30.27
C ASP A 346 -14.64 -13.56 31.70
N PHE A 347 -15.47 -12.87 32.49
CA PHE A 347 -15.11 -12.44 33.83
C PHE A 347 -15.21 -13.57 34.86
N GLY A 348 -16.24 -14.40 34.76
CA GLY A 348 -16.55 -15.42 35.75
C GLY A 348 -15.58 -16.59 35.75
N ASN A 349 -14.99 -16.95 34.62
CA ASN A 349 -14.17 -18.13 34.43
C ASN A 349 -12.68 -17.81 34.21
N ASN A 350 -12.27 -16.58 34.41
CA ASN A 350 -10.93 -16.11 34.09
C ASN A 350 -10.20 -15.59 35.33
N GLY A 351 -9.23 -16.34 35.83
CA GLY A 351 -8.42 -15.99 37.00
C GLY A 351 -7.68 -14.63 36.90
N TYR A 352 -7.54 -14.06 35.68
CA TYR A 352 -7.00 -12.74 35.51
C TYR A 352 -7.82 -11.66 36.23
N TYR A 353 -9.14 -11.84 36.38
CA TYR A 353 -10.06 -10.89 36.99
C TYR A 353 -10.39 -11.16 38.46
N GLU A 354 -9.77 -12.16 39.13
CA GLU A 354 -10.07 -12.52 40.50
C GLU A 354 -9.98 -11.38 41.52
N HIS A 355 -9.15 -10.39 41.26
CA HIS A 355 -8.96 -9.25 42.15
C HIS A 355 -10.10 -8.21 42.12
N TYR A 356 -11.06 -8.31 41.18
CA TYR A 356 -12.25 -7.46 41.15
C TYR A 356 -13.39 -8.03 41.99
N VAL A 357 -13.16 -8.16 43.32
CA VAL A 357 -14.05 -8.85 44.27
C VAL A 357 -15.49 -8.34 44.20
N GLN A 358 -15.69 -7.01 44.18
CA GLN A 358 -17.02 -6.42 44.16
C GLN A 358 -17.81 -6.80 42.89
N LEU A 359 -17.18 -6.74 41.71
CA LEU A 359 -17.84 -7.14 40.46
C LEU A 359 -18.21 -8.63 40.46
N HIS A 360 -17.42 -9.51 41.11
CA HIS A 360 -17.78 -10.91 41.29
C HIS A 360 -18.99 -11.09 42.18
N GLU A 361 -19.11 -10.31 43.27
CA GLU A 361 -20.29 -10.34 44.16
C GLU A 361 -21.54 -9.81 43.44
N ASP A 362 -21.42 -8.73 42.69
CA ASP A 362 -22.52 -8.13 41.93
C ASP A 362 -23.03 -9.10 40.82
N LEU A 363 -22.12 -9.79 40.13
CA LEU A 363 -22.47 -10.80 39.14
C LEU A 363 -23.16 -12.03 39.79
N LYS A 364 -22.64 -12.52 40.94
CA LYS A 364 -23.22 -13.63 41.67
C LYS A 364 -24.59 -13.32 42.26
N SER A 365 -24.80 -12.09 42.71
CA SER A 365 -26.10 -11.65 43.27
C SER A 365 -27.13 -11.33 42.19
N GLY A 366 -26.75 -11.29 40.92
CA GLY A 366 -27.60 -10.87 39.82
C GLY A 366 -27.87 -9.35 39.79
N ALA A 367 -27.04 -8.57 40.46
CA ALA A 367 -27.09 -7.11 40.40
C ALA A 367 -26.63 -6.56 39.03
N ILE A 368 -25.75 -7.33 38.36
CA ILE A 368 -25.33 -7.13 36.98
C ILE A 368 -25.41 -8.45 36.21
N ASP A 369 -25.71 -8.40 34.92
CA ASP A 369 -25.84 -9.58 34.06
C ASP A 369 -24.50 -9.97 33.42
N SER A 370 -23.62 -9.01 33.14
CA SER A 370 -22.30 -9.21 32.52
C SER A 370 -21.35 -8.09 32.93
N VAL A 371 -20.06 -8.31 32.72
CA VAL A 371 -18.99 -7.31 32.93
C VAL A 371 -18.39 -6.93 31.60
N LYS A 372 -18.35 -5.63 31.30
CA LYS A 372 -17.73 -5.08 30.09
C LYS A 372 -16.29 -4.68 30.36
N ALA A 373 -15.52 -4.58 29.30
CA ALA A 373 -14.13 -4.11 29.39
C ALA A 373 -14.04 -2.69 30.01
N ALA A 374 -15.05 -1.84 29.79
CA ALA A 374 -15.16 -0.52 30.41
C ALA A 374 -15.25 -0.61 31.95
N ASP A 375 -15.95 -1.59 32.49
CA ASP A 375 -16.19 -1.73 33.95
C ASP A 375 -14.92 -2.09 34.71
N ILE A 376 -13.94 -2.67 34.03
CA ILE A 376 -12.60 -3.01 34.54
C ILE A 376 -11.55 -1.93 34.21
N GLY A 377 -11.99 -0.75 33.75
CA GLY A 377 -11.13 0.39 33.48
C GLY A 377 -10.39 0.36 32.14
N ALA A 378 -10.82 -0.45 31.16
CA ALA A 378 -10.18 -0.53 29.86
C ALA A 378 -10.31 0.76 29.02
N ASN A 379 -11.24 1.67 29.40
CA ASN A 379 -11.40 2.98 28.77
C ASN A 379 -10.55 4.09 29.38
N ASP A 380 -9.72 3.78 30.38
CA ASP A 380 -8.79 4.76 30.96
C ASP A 380 -7.75 5.16 29.90
N CYS A 381 -7.56 6.46 29.71
CA CYS A 381 -6.61 7.01 28.73
C CYS A 381 -5.18 6.44 28.92
N MET A 382 -4.76 6.25 30.17
CA MET A 382 -3.44 5.74 30.53
C MET A 382 -3.26 4.25 30.21
N ARG A 383 -4.29 3.52 29.84
CA ARG A 383 -4.18 2.13 29.38
C ARG A 383 -3.61 2.02 27.97
N CYS A 384 -3.85 3.04 27.17
CA CYS A 384 -3.43 3.09 25.77
C CYS A 384 -2.36 4.16 25.50
N HIS A 385 -2.29 5.21 26.32
CA HIS A 385 -1.36 6.33 26.16
C HIS A 385 -0.44 6.47 27.38
N TYR A 386 0.88 6.63 27.16
CA TYR A 386 1.88 6.85 28.23
C TYR A 386 2.85 7.98 27.86
#